data_7db9506dc4e4f456053a94a092d0ecc9
#
_entry.id   7db9506dc4e4f456053a94a092d0ecc9
#
_cell.length_a   1.000
_cell.length_b   1.000
_cell.length_c   1.000
_cell.angle_alpha   90.00
_cell.angle_beta   90.00
_cell.angle_gamma   90.00
#
_symmetry.space_group_name_H-M   'P 1'
#
loop_
_entity.id
_entity.type
_entity.pdbx_description
1 polymer ?
#
loop_
_entity_poly.entity_id
_entity_poly.type
_entity_poly.pdbx_seq_one_letter_code
_entity_poly.pdbx_strand_id
1 'polypeptide(L)'
;MSHSLAELNNDPFRLGSNAQSSFGGFWPLADRPLPPVFRPPAGSMITLPELAAEALGPFLAADIKDQFGASHARLVEIILFAARLALECIGNSDALYHNVEHTMLITLVGRDVFKGRALMTASTPADYSNFIVACLTHDIGYVRGIVKGDGNDGMVVDAAGNKVSLPRGSSDAALAPYHVERSKLFVLDRLASVKELDGARIANAIEHTRFPFASPPDDYDIGEWAALLRGADLIGQLGDPRYLRKVNALYYEFEEIGLHRQLGYESPADLVDKYPQFYWDKVSPYIENAIRYLNLTSSGRQWINGLYSNVFRAEHVPRPAAPIHFEIEKALALR
;
A
#
# COMPACT_ATOMS: atom_id res chain seq x y z
N MET A 1 -12.08 13.00 64.56
CA MET A 1 -11.99 13.96 63.44
C MET A 1 -11.34 13.23 62.25
N SER A 2 -12.23 12.69 61.46
CA SER A 2 -11.86 11.92 60.24
C SER A 2 -11.98 12.82 59.03
N HIS A 3 -10.91 13.07 58.35
CA HIS A 3 -10.97 13.66 57.02
C HIS A 3 -10.58 12.62 55.98
N SER A 4 -11.53 12.41 55.10
CA SER A 4 -11.55 11.57 53.90
C SER A 4 -10.49 12.01 52.89
N LEU A 5 -9.64 11.07 52.45
CA LEU A 5 -8.80 11.16 51.26
C LEU A 5 -9.61 10.56 50.09
N ALA A 6 -10.38 11.37 49.41
CA ALA A 6 -11.00 11.04 48.17
C ALA A 6 -10.88 12.29 47.26
N GLU A 7 -9.82 12.38 46.52
CA GLU A 7 -9.67 13.23 45.31
C GLU A 7 -8.20 13.16 44.86
N LEU A 8 -7.97 12.47 43.78
CA LEU A 8 -6.90 12.69 42.78
C LEU A 8 -6.77 11.42 41.91
N ASN A 9 -7.73 11.24 41.04
CA ASN A 9 -7.61 10.26 39.97
C ASN A 9 -8.12 10.89 38.67
N ASN A 10 -7.48 12.00 38.25
CA ASN A 10 -7.61 12.54 36.90
C ASN A 10 -6.36 12.10 36.09
N ASP A 11 -6.46 10.93 35.50
CA ASP A 11 -5.53 10.49 34.48
C ASP A 11 -5.98 11.07 33.12
N PRO A 12 -5.26 12.05 32.52
CA PRO A 12 -5.64 12.66 31.24
C PRO A 12 -5.46 11.73 30.04
N PHE A 13 -4.95 10.50 30.21
CA PHE A 13 -4.75 9.51 29.14
C PHE A 13 -5.74 8.34 29.14
N ARG A 14 -6.81 8.41 29.92
CA ARG A 14 -7.91 7.46 29.78
C ARG A 14 -8.69 7.74 28.50
N LEU A 15 -8.21 7.21 27.37
CA LEU A 15 -9.00 7.08 26.15
C LEU A 15 -10.25 6.29 26.49
N GLY A 16 -11.40 6.94 26.37
CA GLY A 16 -12.68 6.35 26.67
C GLY A 16 -12.91 5.08 25.85
N SER A 17 -13.48 4.07 26.48
CA SER A 17 -13.85 2.76 25.95
C SER A 17 -14.85 2.78 24.76
N ASN A 18 -15.05 3.91 24.10
CA ASN A 18 -15.98 4.08 22.98
C ASN A 18 -15.33 4.13 21.60
N ALA A 19 -14.01 3.96 21.46
CA ALA A 19 -13.34 3.92 20.15
C ALA A 19 -13.48 2.57 19.42
N GLN A 20 -14.09 1.57 20.04
CA GLN A 20 -14.23 0.22 19.47
C GLN A 20 -15.41 0.02 18.52
N SER A 21 -16.28 1.01 18.29
CA SER A 21 -17.50 0.81 17.51
C SER A 21 -17.58 1.55 16.18
N SER A 22 -16.60 2.36 15.79
CA SER A 22 -16.74 3.19 14.59
C SER A 22 -16.41 2.50 13.27
N PHE A 23 -15.72 1.35 13.28
CA PHE A 23 -15.44 0.58 12.06
C PHE A 23 -16.41 -0.60 11.81
N GLY A 24 -17.24 -0.94 12.76
CA GLY A 24 -18.09 -2.14 12.74
C GLY A 24 -19.39 -2.05 11.94
N GLY A 25 -19.71 -0.97 11.27
CA GLY A 25 -21.07 -0.79 10.81
C GLY A 25 -21.31 -0.06 9.50
N PHE A 26 -20.41 -0.03 8.52
CA PHE A 26 -20.70 0.73 7.30
C PHE A 26 -20.23 0.10 6.01
N TRP A 27 -21.01 -0.85 5.52
CA TRP A 27 -21.16 -1.08 4.09
C TRP A 27 -22.59 -1.52 3.75
N PRO A 28 -23.54 -0.60 3.60
CA PRO A 28 -24.81 -0.90 2.96
C PRO A 28 -24.84 -0.23 1.59
N LEU A 29 -24.06 -0.73 0.63
CA LEU A 29 -24.08 -0.17 -0.73
C LEU A 29 -25.04 -0.89 -1.68
N ALA A 30 -25.94 -1.72 -1.18
CA ALA A 30 -26.81 -2.47 -2.06
C ALA A 30 -27.75 -1.59 -2.90
N ASP A 31 -28.20 -0.40 -2.47
CA ASP A 31 -29.10 0.44 -3.26
C ASP A 31 -29.16 1.92 -2.79
N ARG A 32 -28.16 2.41 -2.06
CA ARG A 32 -28.14 3.83 -1.64
C ARG A 32 -27.08 4.60 -2.42
N PRO A 33 -27.33 5.88 -2.78
CA PRO A 33 -26.29 6.75 -3.31
C PRO A 33 -25.14 6.85 -2.29
N LEU A 34 -23.90 6.79 -2.76
CA LEU A 34 -22.76 7.08 -1.92
C LEU A 34 -22.89 8.48 -1.32
N PRO A 35 -22.45 8.68 -0.07
CA PRO A 35 -22.48 10.01 0.52
C PRO A 35 -21.77 11.02 -0.38
N PRO A 36 -22.21 12.28 -0.43
CA PRO A 36 -21.57 13.31 -1.21
C PRO A 36 -20.08 13.41 -0.83
N VAL A 37 -19.23 13.72 -1.81
CA VAL A 37 -17.79 13.95 -1.58
C VAL A 37 -17.62 14.84 -0.34
N PHE A 38 -16.99 14.29 0.67
CA PHE A 38 -16.83 14.97 1.94
C PHE A 38 -15.99 16.24 1.73
N ARG A 39 -16.57 17.39 2.00
CA ARG A 39 -15.82 18.62 2.20
C ARG A 39 -15.70 18.81 3.71
N PRO A 40 -14.48 18.81 4.26
CA PRO A 40 -14.33 19.05 5.68
C PRO A 40 -14.96 20.40 6.02
N PRO A 41 -15.67 20.55 7.14
CA PRO A 41 -16.17 21.83 7.58
C PRO A 41 -15.04 22.85 7.67
N ALA A 42 -15.32 24.12 7.35
CA ALA A 42 -14.33 25.17 7.51
C ALA A 42 -13.79 25.16 8.96
N GLY A 43 -12.46 24.97 9.11
CA GLY A 43 -11.79 24.87 10.40
C GLY A 43 -11.51 23.46 10.92
N SER A 44 -11.87 22.38 10.18
CA SER A 44 -11.46 21.03 10.55
C SER A 44 -9.97 20.80 10.27
N MET A 45 -9.33 19.97 11.09
CA MET A 45 -7.99 19.49 10.85
C MET A 45 -8.01 18.58 9.61
N ILE A 46 -7.15 18.87 8.62
CA ILE A 46 -7.02 18.05 7.40
C ILE A 46 -5.78 17.18 7.57
N THR A 47 -5.94 15.88 7.39
CA THR A 47 -4.84 14.91 7.48
C THR A 47 -4.21 14.66 6.11
N LEU A 48 -2.98 14.14 6.09
CA LEU A 48 -2.32 13.76 4.84
C LEU A 48 -3.08 12.69 4.05
N PRO A 49 -3.63 11.62 4.67
CA PRO A 49 -4.46 10.63 3.97
C PRO A 49 -5.71 11.25 3.31
N GLU A 50 -6.37 12.19 3.97
CA GLU A 50 -7.51 12.90 3.38
C GLU A 50 -7.12 13.73 2.16
N LEU A 51 -6.02 14.50 2.23
CA LEU A 51 -5.51 15.24 1.07
C LEU A 51 -5.14 14.32 -0.09
N ALA A 52 -4.52 13.18 0.22
CA ALA A 52 -4.16 12.18 -0.76
C ALA A 52 -5.40 11.58 -1.44
N ALA A 53 -6.45 11.28 -0.67
CA ALA A 53 -7.71 10.75 -1.19
C ALA A 53 -8.44 11.77 -2.07
N GLU A 54 -8.49 13.03 -1.66
CA GLU A 54 -9.11 14.12 -2.43
C GLU A 54 -8.34 14.44 -3.73
N ALA A 55 -7.06 14.14 -3.81
CA ALA A 55 -6.27 14.28 -5.02
C ALA A 55 -6.39 13.04 -5.94
N LEU A 56 -6.16 11.85 -5.38
CA LEU A 56 -6.09 10.61 -6.16
C LEU A 56 -7.45 10.13 -6.65
N GLY A 57 -8.48 10.16 -5.79
CA GLY A 57 -9.81 9.64 -6.13
C GLY A 57 -10.41 10.30 -7.38
N PRO A 58 -10.55 11.63 -7.45
CA PRO A 58 -11.05 12.32 -8.64
C PRO A 58 -10.18 12.09 -9.89
N PHE A 59 -8.86 11.98 -9.72
CA PHE A 59 -7.92 11.71 -10.79
C PHE A 59 -8.16 10.32 -11.44
N LEU A 60 -8.34 9.28 -10.62
CA LEU A 60 -8.67 7.94 -11.07
C LEU A 60 -10.09 7.85 -11.68
N ALA A 61 -11.05 8.53 -11.07
CA ALA A 61 -12.42 8.55 -11.53
C ALA A 61 -12.59 9.28 -12.87
N ALA A 62 -11.76 10.27 -13.15
CA ALA A 62 -11.76 10.97 -14.44
C ALA A 62 -11.45 10.01 -15.59
N ASP A 63 -10.56 9.04 -15.40
CA ASP A 63 -10.19 8.06 -16.42
C ASP A 63 -11.39 7.21 -16.90
N ILE A 64 -12.35 6.91 -16.01
CA ILE A 64 -13.58 6.20 -16.40
C ILE A 64 -14.37 7.04 -17.40
N LYS A 65 -14.51 8.34 -17.14
CA LYS A 65 -15.23 9.26 -18.02
C LYS A 65 -14.49 9.45 -19.36
N ASP A 66 -13.18 9.60 -19.30
CA ASP A 66 -12.35 9.88 -20.47
C ASP A 66 -12.22 8.67 -21.40
N GLN A 67 -12.12 7.46 -20.85
CA GLN A 67 -11.93 6.24 -21.65
C GLN A 67 -13.23 5.57 -22.05
N PHE A 68 -14.27 5.64 -21.21
CA PHE A 68 -15.51 4.87 -21.40
C PHE A 68 -16.76 5.73 -21.49
N GLY A 69 -16.66 7.05 -21.34
CA GLY A 69 -17.79 7.98 -21.43
C GLY A 69 -18.53 8.19 -20.10
N ALA A 70 -19.48 9.10 -20.11
CA ALA A 70 -20.15 9.60 -18.90
C ALA A 70 -21.23 8.65 -18.31
N SER A 71 -21.56 7.55 -19.00
CA SER A 71 -22.67 6.65 -18.60
C SER A 71 -22.36 5.76 -17.38
N HIS A 72 -21.14 5.82 -16.85
CA HIS A 72 -20.66 4.92 -15.79
C HIS A 72 -20.57 5.59 -14.41
N ALA A 73 -21.55 6.44 -14.06
CA ALA A 73 -21.56 7.23 -12.83
C ALA A 73 -21.36 6.38 -11.57
N ARG A 74 -21.95 5.19 -11.54
CA ARG A 74 -21.80 4.28 -10.38
C ARG A 74 -20.36 3.79 -10.18
N LEU A 75 -19.63 3.46 -11.24
CA LEU A 75 -18.23 3.07 -11.14
C LEU A 75 -17.34 4.26 -10.74
N VAL A 76 -17.65 5.47 -11.19
CA VAL A 76 -16.99 6.70 -10.74
C VAL A 76 -17.12 6.86 -9.22
N GLU A 77 -18.35 6.70 -8.68
CA GLU A 77 -18.60 6.76 -7.23
C GLU A 77 -17.83 5.69 -6.47
N ILE A 78 -17.79 4.45 -6.98
CA ILE A 78 -17.06 3.33 -6.38
C ILE A 78 -15.56 3.63 -6.32
N ILE A 79 -14.96 4.17 -7.37
CA ILE A 79 -13.52 4.52 -7.38
C ILE A 79 -13.22 5.65 -6.40
N LEU A 80 -14.04 6.69 -6.35
CA LEU A 80 -13.89 7.77 -5.38
C LEU A 80 -13.92 7.24 -3.95
N PHE A 81 -14.90 6.38 -3.67
CA PHE A 81 -15.05 5.77 -2.35
C PHE A 81 -13.90 4.81 -2.02
N ALA A 82 -13.49 3.94 -2.95
CA ALA A 82 -12.41 2.97 -2.75
C ALA A 82 -11.07 3.67 -2.49
N ALA A 83 -10.76 4.73 -3.25
CA ALA A 83 -9.54 5.51 -3.06
C ALA A 83 -9.52 6.16 -1.65
N ARG A 84 -10.65 6.74 -1.24
CA ARG A 84 -10.78 7.35 0.08
C ARG A 84 -10.63 6.29 1.18
N LEU A 85 -11.40 5.20 1.11
CA LEU A 85 -11.37 4.13 2.10
C LEU A 85 -9.96 3.55 2.24
N ALA A 86 -9.30 3.21 1.14
CA ALA A 86 -7.97 2.61 1.17
C ALA A 86 -6.93 3.56 1.79
N LEU A 87 -6.91 4.83 1.35
CA LEU A 87 -5.91 5.79 1.83
C LEU A 87 -6.15 6.23 3.28
N GLU A 88 -7.40 6.37 3.72
CA GLU A 88 -7.72 6.63 5.12
C GLU A 88 -7.39 5.42 6.00
N CYS A 89 -7.64 4.19 5.56
CA CYS A 89 -7.28 3.00 6.30
C CYS A 89 -5.77 2.83 6.42
N ILE A 90 -5.03 2.84 5.30
CA ILE A 90 -3.57 2.68 5.32
C ILE A 90 -2.87 3.84 6.05
N GLY A 91 -3.48 5.01 6.07
CA GLY A 91 -3.00 6.17 6.81
C GLY A 91 -3.04 6.02 8.33
N ASN A 92 -3.74 5.01 8.85
CA ASN A 92 -3.71 4.64 10.27
C ASN A 92 -2.62 3.61 10.59
N SER A 93 -1.90 3.10 9.59
CA SER A 93 -0.77 2.20 9.81
C SER A 93 0.46 2.99 10.25
N ASP A 94 1.23 2.41 11.17
CA ASP A 94 2.55 2.88 11.57
C ASP A 94 3.70 2.14 10.85
N ALA A 95 3.41 1.35 9.82
CA ALA A 95 4.40 0.80 8.91
C ALA A 95 5.17 1.93 8.20
N LEU A 96 6.51 1.84 8.19
CA LEU A 96 7.36 2.93 7.74
C LEU A 96 7.37 3.09 6.22
N TYR A 97 7.34 1.97 5.48
CA TYR A 97 7.45 1.92 4.02
C TYR A 97 6.08 1.69 3.35
N HIS A 98 5.32 0.69 3.83
CA HIS A 98 4.00 0.33 3.30
C HIS A 98 2.93 1.28 3.85
N ASN A 99 2.84 2.47 3.25
CA ASN A 99 2.05 3.61 3.70
C ASN A 99 1.25 4.26 2.55
N VAL A 100 0.62 5.40 2.84
CA VAL A 100 -0.18 6.17 1.88
C VAL A 100 0.58 6.47 0.59
N GLU A 101 1.85 6.88 0.68
CA GLU A 101 2.64 7.22 -0.50
C GLU A 101 2.93 5.99 -1.37
N HIS A 102 3.29 4.85 -0.77
CA HIS A 102 3.48 3.59 -1.48
C HIS A 102 2.19 3.19 -2.23
N THR A 103 1.06 3.14 -1.53
CA THR A 103 -0.25 2.81 -2.13
C THR A 103 -0.60 3.71 -3.30
N MET A 104 -0.34 5.02 -3.19
CA MET A 104 -0.57 5.97 -4.29
C MET A 104 0.32 5.67 -5.51
N LEU A 105 1.61 5.43 -5.30
CA LEU A 105 2.55 5.15 -6.39
C LEU A 105 2.17 3.88 -7.14
N ILE A 106 1.87 2.79 -6.42
CA ILE A 106 1.41 1.54 -7.01
C ILE A 106 0.14 1.76 -7.85
N THR A 107 -0.83 2.49 -7.30
CA THR A 107 -2.09 2.77 -7.99
C THR A 107 -1.87 3.62 -9.26
N LEU A 108 -0.96 4.58 -9.24
CA LEU A 108 -0.62 5.40 -10.40
C LEU A 108 0.10 4.58 -11.49
N VAL A 109 1.00 3.68 -11.11
CA VAL A 109 1.62 2.74 -12.06
C VAL A 109 0.56 1.81 -12.65
N GLY A 110 -0.29 1.21 -11.81
CA GLY A 110 -1.38 0.34 -12.26
C GLY A 110 -2.30 1.04 -13.25
N ARG A 111 -2.67 2.29 -12.97
CA ARG A 111 -3.43 3.14 -13.88
C ARG A 111 -2.76 3.30 -15.25
N ASP A 112 -1.46 3.60 -15.27
CA ASP A 112 -0.72 3.80 -16.52
C ASP A 112 -0.49 2.49 -17.27
N VAL A 113 -0.30 1.36 -16.57
CA VAL A 113 -0.29 0.01 -17.13
C VAL A 113 -1.64 -0.29 -17.81
N PHE A 114 -2.75 -0.01 -17.12
CA PHE A 114 -4.08 -0.21 -17.68
C PHE A 114 -4.31 0.62 -18.94
N LYS A 115 -3.92 1.89 -18.93
CA LYS A 115 -4.01 2.78 -20.10
C LYS A 115 -3.22 2.24 -21.29
N GLY A 116 -2.01 1.80 -21.08
CA GLY A 116 -1.21 1.19 -22.14
C GLY A 116 -1.85 -0.09 -22.67
N ARG A 117 -2.35 -0.95 -21.78
CA ARG A 117 -3.06 -2.18 -22.16
C ARG A 117 -4.31 -1.88 -23.00
N ALA A 118 -5.09 -0.88 -22.62
CA ALA A 118 -6.30 -0.49 -23.33
C ALA A 118 -6.05 -0.02 -24.78
N LEU A 119 -4.83 0.39 -25.11
CA LEU A 119 -4.42 0.69 -26.50
C LEU A 119 -4.23 -0.57 -27.35
N MET A 120 -4.04 -1.73 -26.74
CA MET A 120 -3.78 -2.99 -27.45
C MET A 120 -4.93 -3.99 -27.37
N THR A 121 -5.69 -3.96 -26.28
CA THR A 121 -6.72 -4.95 -25.98
C THR A 121 -7.97 -4.25 -25.44
N ALA A 122 -9.12 -4.61 -25.98
CA ALA A 122 -10.39 -4.08 -25.49
C ALA A 122 -10.53 -4.29 -23.97
N SER A 123 -10.92 -3.25 -23.28
CA SER A 123 -11.10 -3.24 -21.83
C SER A 123 -12.43 -2.59 -21.48
N THR A 124 -13.04 -3.03 -20.41
CA THR A 124 -14.32 -2.51 -19.92
C THR A 124 -14.10 -1.57 -18.72
N PRO A 125 -15.06 -0.71 -18.41
CA PRO A 125 -15.03 0.11 -17.20
C PRO A 125 -14.95 -0.75 -15.93
N ALA A 126 -15.56 -1.94 -15.93
CA ALA A 126 -15.46 -2.90 -14.81
C ALA A 126 -14.05 -3.46 -14.68
N ASP A 127 -13.35 -3.75 -15.78
CA ASP A 127 -11.93 -4.18 -15.73
C ASP A 127 -11.06 -3.11 -15.09
N TYR A 128 -11.24 -1.85 -15.51
CA TYR A 128 -10.53 -0.72 -14.90
C TYR A 128 -10.81 -0.64 -13.40
N SER A 129 -12.08 -0.66 -13.02
CA SER A 129 -12.48 -0.50 -11.62
C SER A 129 -11.96 -1.62 -10.74
N ASN A 130 -12.05 -2.88 -11.17
CA ASN A 130 -11.50 -4.03 -10.44
C ASN A 130 -9.99 -3.91 -10.27
N PHE A 131 -9.29 -3.54 -11.34
CA PHE A 131 -7.83 -3.44 -11.29
C PHE A 131 -7.35 -2.30 -10.40
N ILE A 132 -7.98 -1.11 -10.48
CA ILE A 132 -7.64 0.03 -9.61
C ILE A 132 -7.96 -0.28 -8.14
N VAL A 133 -9.08 -0.94 -7.86
CA VAL A 133 -9.40 -1.35 -6.48
C VAL A 133 -8.37 -2.37 -5.97
N ALA A 134 -7.90 -3.31 -6.80
CA ALA A 134 -6.82 -4.21 -6.42
C ALA A 134 -5.53 -3.45 -6.07
N CYS A 135 -5.12 -2.45 -6.89
CA CYS A 135 -3.97 -1.60 -6.61
C CYS A 135 -4.13 -0.83 -5.28
N LEU A 136 -5.32 -0.27 -5.03
CA LEU A 136 -5.59 0.51 -3.81
C LEU A 136 -5.57 -0.34 -2.53
N THR A 137 -5.90 -1.64 -2.63
CA THR A 137 -6.16 -2.48 -1.46
C THR A 137 -5.14 -3.60 -1.25
N HIS A 138 -4.11 -3.72 -2.11
CA HIS A 138 -3.19 -4.87 -2.06
C HIS A 138 -2.45 -4.97 -0.71
N ASP A 139 -2.11 -3.85 -0.09
CA ASP A 139 -1.37 -3.76 1.18
C ASP A 139 -2.24 -3.37 2.39
N ILE A 140 -3.56 -3.25 2.22
CA ILE A 140 -4.43 -2.81 3.31
C ILE A 140 -4.37 -3.75 4.53
N GLY A 141 -3.95 -4.99 4.31
CA GLY A 141 -3.78 -6.01 5.33
C GLY A 141 -2.70 -5.74 6.37
N TYR A 142 -1.81 -4.76 6.15
CA TYR A 142 -0.89 -4.27 7.17
C TYR A 142 -1.63 -3.63 8.35
N VAL A 143 -2.78 -3.00 8.12
CA VAL A 143 -3.51 -2.22 9.12
C VAL A 143 -4.13 -3.13 10.18
N ARG A 144 -3.85 -2.85 11.46
CA ARG A 144 -4.52 -3.51 12.60
C ARG A 144 -5.99 -3.11 12.65
N GLY A 145 -6.84 -4.05 13.05
CA GLY A 145 -8.29 -3.79 13.20
C GLY A 145 -9.06 -3.71 11.88
N ILE A 146 -8.42 -3.96 10.73
CA ILE A 146 -9.04 -3.84 9.41
C ILE A 146 -9.86 -5.08 9.03
N VAL A 147 -9.47 -6.26 9.50
CA VAL A 147 -10.12 -7.52 9.20
C VAL A 147 -11.16 -7.83 10.26
N LYS A 148 -12.33 -8.32 9.83
CA LYS A 148 -13.38 -8.74 10.73
C LYS A 148 -12.87 -9.81 11.70
N GLY A 149 -13.00 -9.55 12.99
CA GLY A 149 -12.51 -10.42 14.06
C GLY A 149 -11.18 -9.99 14.66
N ASP A 150 -10.49 -8.99 14.11
CA ASP A 150 -9.35 -8.37 14.79
C ASP A 150 -9.78 -7.80 16.15
N GLY A 151 -8.95 -7.95 17.15
CA GLY A 151 -9.25 -7.46 18.49
C GLY A 151 -8.07 -7.58 19.45
N ASN A 152 -8.34 -7.33 20.73
CA ASN A 152 -7.32 -7.40 21.79
C ASN A 152 -6.73 -8.81 21.98
N ASP A 153 -7.42 -9.83 21.52
CA ASP A 153 -7.00 -11.23 21.54
C ASP A 153 -6.12 -11.63 20.36
N GLY A 154 -5.90 -10.73 19.42
CA GLY A 154 -5.02 -10.91 18.29
C GLY A 154 -5.61 -10.45 16.95
N MET A 155 -4.76 -10.49 15.91
CA MET A 155 -5.10 -10.11 14.54
C MET A 155 -5.41 -11.38 13.73
N VAL A 156 -6.51 -11.38 12.99
CA VAL A 156 -6.90 -12.46 12.08
C VAL A 156 -5.89 -12.55 10.94
N VAL A 157 -5.40 -13.76 10.65
CA VAL A 157 -4.34 -13.98 9.66
C VAL A 157 -4.75 -14.86 8.48
N ASP A 158 -5.89 -15.54 8.57
CA ASP A 158 -6.40 -16.40 7.51
C ASP A 158 -7.93 -16.54 7.52
N ALA A 159 -8.45 -17.20 6.47
CA ALA A 159 -9.88 -17.43 6.30
C ALA A 159 -10.49 -18.40 7.36
N ALA A 160 -9.68 -19.18 8.06
CA ALA A 160 -10.12 -20.05 9.15
C ALA A 160 -10.35 -19.25 10.46
N GLY A 161 -9.95 -17.97 10.48
CA GLY A 161 -10.07 -17.11 11.65
C GLY A 161 -8.94 -17.30 12.67
N ASN A 162 -7.83 -17.93 12.28
CA ASN A 162 -6.65 -18.01 13.13
C ASN A 162 -6.12 -16.61 13.43
N LYS A 163 -5.58 -16.44 14.65
CA LYS A 163 -5.08 -15.13 15.09
C LYS A 163 -3.63 -15.19 15.49
N VAL A 164 -2.94 -14.08 15.30
CA VAL A 164 -1.59 -13.83 15.81
C VAL A 164 -1.62 -12.70 16.83
N SER A 165 -0.95 -12.90 17.95
CA SER A 165 -0.67 -11.84 18.92
C SER A 165 0.60 -11.12 18.52
N LEU A 166 0.53 -9.82 18.32
CA LEU A 166 1.69 -9.02 17.98
C LEU A 166 2.50 -8.68 19.23
N PRO A 167 3.85 -8.67 19.15
CA PRO A 167 4.70 -8.25 20.25
C PRO A 167 4.34 -6.84 20.72
N ARG A 168 4.44 -6.61 22.03
CA ARG A 168 4.20 -5.27 22.57
C ARG A 168 5.24 -4.28 22.01
N GLY A 169 4.77 -3.19 21.42
CA GLY A 169 5.63 -2.16 20.83
C GLY A 169 6.04 -2.44 19.38
N SER A 170 5.55 -3.54 18.77
CA SER A 170 5.74 -3.76 17.34
C SER A 170 4.91 -2.78 16.52
N SER A 171 5.40 -2.45 15.35
CA SER A 171 4.64 -1.70 14.33
C SER A 171 3.69 -2.60 13.55
N ASP A 172 2.90 -2.02 12.65
CA ASP A 172 2.06 -2.76 11.70
C ASP A 172 2.89 -3.61 10.72
N ALA A 173 4.19 -3.32 10.54
CA ALA A 173 5.10 -4.16 9.77
C ALA A 173 5.21 -5.59 10.33
N ALA A 174 4.92 -5.82 11.60
CA ALA A 174 4.81 -7.17 12.16
C ALA A 174 3.71 -8.03 11.50
N LEU A 175 2.77 -7.42 10.78
CA LEU A 175 1.76 -8.11 9.96
C LEU A 175 2.23 -8.42 8.54
N ALA A 176 3.44 -8.03 8.14
CA ALA A 176 3.98 -8.29 6.80
C ALA A 176 3.87 -9.77 6.35
N PRO A 177 4.09 -10.79 7.20
CA PRO A 177 3.92 -12.18 6.77
C PRO A 177 2.48 -12.55 6.42
N TYR A 178 1.50 -11.76 6.85
CA TYR A 178 0.08 -12.03 6.74
C TYR A 178 -0.69 -11.01 5.89
N HIS A 179 -0.06 -9.89 5.51
CA HIS A 179 -0.75 -8.75 4.90
C HIS A 179 -1.53 -9.11 3.63
N VAL A 180 -0.97 -9.95 2.76
CA VAL A 180 -1.65 -10.39 1.53
C VAL A 180 -2.95 -11.15 1.85
N GLU A 181 -2.90 -12.14 2.77
CA GLU A 181 -4.10 -12.86 3.16
C GLU A 181 -5.13 -11.94 3.82
N ARG A 182 -4.70 -11.04 4.67
CA ARG A 182 -5.55 -10.04 5.34
C ARG A 182 -6.16 -9.06 4.33
N SER A 183 -5.41 -8.62 3.32
CA SER A 183 -5.93 -7.78 2.22
C SER A 183 -7.03 -8.50 1.43
N LYS A 184 -6.83 -9.78 1.13
CA LYS A 184 -7.86 -10.63 0.49
C LYS A 184 -9.12 -10.75 1.34
N LEU A 185 -8.96 -11.04 2.64
CA LEU A 185 -10.08 -11.11 3.57
C LEU A 185 -10.86 -9.79 3.64
N PHE A 186 -10.16 -8.67 3.71
CA PHE A 186 -10.77 -7.35 3.68
C PHE A 186 -11.59 -7.13 2.40
N VAL A 187 -11.02 -7.40 1.24
CA VAL A 187 -11.69 -7.24 -0.04
C VAL A 187 -12.94 -8.12 -0.15
N LEU A 188 -12.81 -9.40 0.19
CA LEU A 188 -13.92 -10.34 0.11
C LEU A 188 -15.07 -9.99 1.05
N ASP A 189 -14.79 -9.48 2.25
CA ASP A 189 -15.81 -9.02 3.19
C ASP A 189 -16.43 -7.68 2.75
N ARG A 190 -15.60 -6.70 2.42
CA ARG A 190 -16.05 -5.34 2.15
C ARG A 190 -16.71 -5.15 0.79
N LEU A 191 -16.26 -5.89 -0.24
CA LEU A 191 -16.84 -5.79 -1.58
C LEU A 191 -17.98 -6.77 -1.84
N ALA A 192 -18.31 -7.64 -0.90
CA ALA A 192 -19.36 -8.65 -1.08
C ALA A 192 -20.72 -8.10 -1.54
N SER A 193 -21.04 -6.85 -1.18
CA SER A 193 -22.29 -6.17 -1.55
C SER A 193 -22.18 -5.27 -2.79
N VAL A 194 -20.99 -5.10 -3.36
CA VAL A 194 -20.76 -4.21 -4.52
C VAL A 194 -20.80 -5.04 -5.80
N LYS A 195 -21.98 -5.10 -6.42
CA LYS A 195 -22.24 -5.96 -7.58
C LYS A 195 -21.41 -5.61 -8.83
N GLU A 196 -20.94 -4.37 -8.92
CA GLU A 196 -20.13 -3.86 -10.02
C GLU A 196 -18.67 -4.28 -9.95
N LEU A 197 -18.24 -4.84 -8.81
CA LEU A 197 -16.88 -5.34 -8.59
C LEU A 197 -16.87 -6.86 -8.40
N ASP A 198 -15.81 -7.48 -8.88
CA ASP A 198 -15.53 -8.90 -8.67
C ASP A 198 -14.48 -9.05 -7.56
N GLY A 199 -14.97 -9.21 -6.32
CA GLY A 199 -14.10 -9.37 -5.15
C GLY A 199 -13.18 -10.58 -5.24
N ALA A 200 -13.60 -11.68 -5.86
CA ALA A 200 -12.77 -12.87 -6.04
C ALA A 200 -11.62 -12.60 -7.01
N ARG A 201 -11.88 -11.91 -8.12
CA ARG A 201 -10.87 -11.49 -9.09
C ARG A 201 -9.86 -10.52 -8.48
N ILE A 202 -10.33 -9.57 -7.68
CA ILE A 202 -9.46 -8.61 -6.95
C ILE A 202 -8.58 -9.38 -5.96
N ALA A 203 -9.16 -10.26 -5.14
CA ALA A 203 -8.42 -11.06 -4.17
C ALA A 203 -7.39 -11.97 -4.83
N ASN A 204 -7.73 -12.58 -5.98
CA ASN A 204 -6.78 -13.37 -6.76
C ASN A 204 -5.60 -12.52 -7.25
N ALA A 205 -5.84 -11.31 -7.75
CA ALA A 205 -4.76 -10.42 -8.17
C ALA A 205 -3.84 -10.06 -6.99
N ILE A 206 -4.42 -9.74 -5.83
CA ILE A 206 -3.68 -9.43 -4.60
C ILE A 206 -2.81 -10.61 -4.13
N GLU A 207 -3.26 -11.87 -4.27
CA GLU A 207 -2.44 -13.03 -3.90
C GLU A 207 -1.06 -13.01 -4.56
N HIS A 208 -0.97 -12.53 -5.79
CA HIS A 208 0.26 -12.54 -6.57
C HIS A 208 1.22 -11.36 -6.31
N THR A 209 0.90 -10.47 -5.38
CA THR A 209 1.86 -9.49 -4.83
C THR A 209 2.70 -10.05 -3.68
N ARG A 210 2.42 -11.27 -3.24
CA ARG A 210 3.14 -11.94 -2.14
C ARG A 210 4.63 -12.07 -2.45
N PHE A 211 5.45 -11.54 -1.56
CA PHE A 211 6.92 -11.62 -1.63
C PHE A 211 7.48 -12.40 -0.41
N PRO A 212 8.56 -13.20 -0.54
CA PRO A 212 9.28 -13.55 -1.79
C PRO A 212 8.45 -14.41 -2.75
N PHE A 213 8.72 -14.29 -4.06
CA PHE A 213 8.00 -15.05 -5.08
C PHE A 213 8.32 -16.54 -4.99
N ALA A 214 7.30 -17.39 -5.03
CA ALA A 214 7.44 -18.82 -4.79
C ALA A 214 8.04 -19.60 -5.98
N SER A 215 8.00 -19.05 -7.21
CA SER A 215 8.40 -19.76 -8.44
C SER A 215 8.86 -18.78 -9.52
N PRO A 216 9.61 -19.24 -10.54
CA PRO A 216 9.86 -18.44 -11.73
C PRO A 216 8.55 -17.95 -12.35
N PRO A 217 8.58 -16.81 -13.09
CA PRO A 217 7.37 -16.22 -13.63
C PRO A 217 6.74 -17.14 -14.65
N ASP A 218 5.68 -17.82 -14.24
CA ASP A 218 4.77 -18.47 -15.18
C ASP A 218 3.48 -17.63 -15.24
N ASP A 219 3.56 -16.51 -15.99
CA ASP A 219 2.46 -15.57 -16.13
C ASP A 219 1.23 -16.20 -16.82
N TYR A 220 1.40 -17.36 -17.44
CA TYR A 220 0.30 -18.11 -18.06
C TYR A 220 -0.63 -18.74 -17.01
N ASP A 221 -0.08 -19.16 -15.88
CA ASP A 221 -0.87 -19.82 -14.83
C ASP A 221 -1.59 -18.86 -13.87
N ILE A 222 -1.06 -17.64 -13.68
CA ILE A 222 -1.61 -16.68 -12.71
C ILE A 222 -2.67 -15.74 -13.29
N GLY A 223 -2.76 -15.65 -14.62
CA GLY A 223 -3.63 -14.72 -15.32
C GLY A 223 -3.04 -13.29 -15.44
N GLU A 224 -3.40 -12.63 -16.54
CA GLU A 224 -2.83 -11.34 -16.93
C GLU A 224 -2.97 -10.27 -15.84
N TRP A 225 -4.15 -10.13 -15.21
CA TRP A 225 -4.41 -9.07 -14.22
C TRP A 225 -3.56 -9.21 -12.97
N ALA A 226 -3.31 -10.43 -12.53
CA ALA A 226 -2.45 -10.71 -11.38
C ALA A 226 -0.98 -10.37 -11.70
N ALA A 227 -0.50 -10.75 -12.88
CA ALA A 227 0.84 -10.40 -13.35
C ALA A 227 1.00 -8.87 -13.46
N LEU A 228 -0.03 -8.15 -13.95
CA LEU A 228 0.01 -6.69 -14.07
C LEU A 228 -0.03 -5.98 -12.71
N LEU A 229 -0.78 -6.49 -11.72
CA LEU A 229 -0.77 -5.93 -10.37
C LEU A 229 0.60 -6.12 -9.71
N ARG A 230 1.16 -7.33 -9.77
CA ARG A 230 2.53 -7.60 -9.29
C ARG A 230 3.55 -6.67 -9.97
N GLY A 231 3.43 -6.49 -11.28
CA GLY A 231 4.28 -5.58 -12.03
C GLY A 231 4.11 -4.13 -11.61
N ALA A 232 2.88 -3.69 -11.34
CA ALA A 232 2.60 -2.34 -10.86
C ALA A 232 3.19 -2.09 -9.47
N ASP A 233 3.10 -3.06 -8.57
CA ASP A 233 3.67 -3.02 -7.24
C ASP A 233 5.20 -2.88 -7.31
N LEU A 234 5.87 -3.79 -8.00
CA LEU A 234 7.34 -3.75 -8.16
C LEU A 234 7.82 -2.45 -8.83
N ILE A 235 7.14 -1.99 -9.88
CA ILE A 235 7.54 -0.77 -10.58
C ILE A 235 7.23 0.47 -9.74
N GLY A 236 6.11 0.51 -9.03
CA GLY A 236 5.75 1.62 -8.15
C GLY A 236 6.73 1.79 -6.99
N GLN A 237 7.21 0.68 -6.45
CA GLN A 237 8.29 0.68 -5.46
C GLN A 237 9.61 1.13 -6.08
N LEU A 238 10.10 0.41 -7.08
CA LEU A 238 11.47 0.54 -7.57
C LEU A 238 11.65 1.69 -8.56
N GLY A 239 10.57 2.15 -9.20
CA GLY A 239 10.53 3.32 -10.08
C GLY A 239 10.29 4.65 -9.35
N ASP A 240 10.04 4.63 -8.03
CA ASP A 240 9.94 5.84 -7.22
C ASP A 240 11.26 6.64 -7.31
N PRO A 241 11.23 7.92 -7.74
CA PRO A 241 12.44 8.75 -7.78
C PRO A 241 13.17 8.89 -6.44
N ARG A 242 12.48 8.60 -5.34
CA ARG A 242 13.02 8.65 -3.97
C ARG A 242 13.31 7.27 -3.38
N TYR A 243 13.16 6.18 -4.14
CA TYR A 243 13.33 4.82 -3.64
C TYR A 243 14.60 4.64 -2.82
N LEU A 244 15.77 5.02 -3.37
CA LEU A 244 17.06 4.89 -2.69
C LEU A 244 17.18 5.69 -1.37
N ARG A 245 16.27 6.64 -1.13
CA ARG A 245 16.17 7.37 0.14
C ARG A 245 15.23 6.68 1.14
N LYS A 246 14.33 5.84 0.64
CA LYS A 246 13.32 5.12 1.43
C LYS A 246 13.74 3.71 1.83
N VAL A 247 14.85 3.21 1.34
CA VAL A 247 15.33 1.86 1.64
C VAL A 247 15.55 1.62 3.14
N ASN A 248 15.87 2.67 3.91
CA ASN A 248 15.98 2.55 5.37
C ASN A 248 14.63 2.14 5.98
N ALA A 249 13.54 2.76 5.56
CA ALA A 249 12.20 2.42 6.04
C ALA A 249 11.85 0.96 5.72
N LEU A 250 12.12 0.51 4.49
CA LEU A 250 11.91 -0.87 4.07
C LEU A 250 12.80 -1.86 4.85
N TYR A 251 14.06 -1.51 5.10
CA TYR A 251 14.97 -2.35 5.87
C TYR A 251 14.44 -2.58 7.29
N TYR A 252 14.00 -1.53 7.98
CA TYR A 252 13.49 -1.66 9.35
C TYR A 252 12.21 -2.48 9.44
N GLU A 253 11.35 -2.45 8.43
CA GLU A 253 10.22 -3.37 8.35
C GLU A 253 10.68 -4.83 8.18
N PHE A 254 11.68 -5.07 7.32
CA PHE A 254 12.29 -6.41 7.19
C PHE A 254 12.98 -6.87 8.47
N GLU A 255 13.64 -5.96 9.18
CA GLU A 255 14.30 -6.24 10.45
C GLU A 255 13.30 -6.68 11.51
N GLU A 256 12.16 -6.00 11.62
CA GLU A 256 11.11 -6.28 12.60
C GLU A 256 10.59 -7.71 12.51
N ILE A 257 10.46 -8.26 11.30
CA ILE A 257 10.01 -9.64 11.07
C ILE A 257 11.15 -10.65 10.84
N GLY A 258 12.39 -10.21 10.94
CA GLY A 258 13.58 -11.07 10.72
C GLY A 258 13.85 -11.43 9.25
N LEU A 259 13.10 -10.87 8.30
CA LEU A 259 13.26 -11.13 6.86
C LEU A 259 14.62 -10.64 6.33
N HIS A 260 15.17 -9.53 6.88
CA HIS A 260 16.49 -9.03 6.51
C HIS A 260 17.57 -10.11 6.59
N ARG A 261 17.57 -10.97 7.63
CA ARG A 261 18.54 -12.07 7.78
C ARG A 261 18.35 -13.15 6.73
N GLN A 262 17.08 -13.50 6.41
CA GLN A 262 16.77 -14.49 5.38
C GLN A 262 17.22 -14.03 4.00
N LEU A 263 17.17 -12.72 3.73
CA LEU A 263 17.63 -12.10 2.49
C LEU A 263 19.13 -11.75 2.50
N GLY A 264 19.82 -11.97 3.64
CA GLY A 264 21.25 -11.71 3.79
C GLY A 264 21.58 -10.22 3.86
N TYR A 265 20.70 -9.39 4.43
CA TYR A 265 20.93 -7.96 4.66
C TYR A 265 21.35 -7.74 6.13
N GLU A 266 22.43 -7.04 6.37
CA GLU A 266 22.93 -6.67 7.70
C GLU A 266 22.63 -5.21 8.04
N SER A 267 22.42 -4.38 7.00
CA SER A 267 22.15 -2.95 7.15
C SER A 267 21.29 -2.41 6.01
N PRO A 268 20.70 -1.22 6.16
CA PRO A 268 20.01 -0.55 5.05
C PRO A 268 20.90 -0.33 3.82
N ALA A 269 22.21 -0.20 4.01
CA ALA A 269 23.16 -0.04 2.91
C ALA A 269 23.19 -1.26 2.00
N ASP A 270 23.02 -2.47 2.55
CA ASP A 270 23.02 -3.70 1.76
C ASP A 270 21.86 -3.79 0.79
N LEU A 271 20.69 -3.22 1.16
CA LEU A 271 19.55 -3.13 0.24
C LEU A 271 19.91 -2.31 -1.00
N VAL A 272 20.68 -1.25 -0.83
CA VAL A 272 21.11 -0.42 -1.97
C VAL A 272 22.25 -1.10 -2.74
N ASP A 273 23.20 -1.76 -2.05
CA ASP A 273 24.34 -2.44 -2.69
C ASP A 273 23.89 -3.64 -3.52
N LYS A 274 22.91 -4.39 -3.03
CA LYS A 274 22.38 -5.57 -3.70
C LYS A 274 21.21 -5.25 -4.64
N TYR A 275 20.73 -3.99 -4.67
CA TYR A 275 19.58 -3.59 -5.47
C TYR A 275 19.73 -3.90 -6.97
N PRO A 276 20.86 -3.62 -7.65
CA PRO A 276 21.00 -3.95 -9.06
C PRO A 276 20.85 -5.45 -9.33
N GLN A 277 21.54 -6.29 -8.54
CA GLN A 277 21.40 -7.74 -8.66
C GLN A 277 19.97 -8.20 -8.40
N PHE A 278 19.35 -7.70 -7.31
CA PHE A 278 17.95 -8.00 -7.01
C PHE A 278 17.02 -7.62 -8.19
N TYR A 279 17.23 -6.44 -8.78
CA TYR A 279 16.45 -5.99 -9.91
C TYR A 279 16.55 -6.96 -11.10
N TRP A 280 17.76 -7.30 -11.50
CA TRP A 280 17.97 -8.17 -12.68
C TRP A 280 17.51 -9.61 -12.44
N ASP A 281 17.78 -10.17 -11.26
CA ASP A 281 17.54 -11.59 -10.97
C ASP A 281 16.12 -11.87 -10.50
N LYS A 282 15.52 -10.92 -9.78
CA LYS A 282 14.26 -11.15 -9.02
C LYS A 282 13.10 -10.26 -9.44
N VAL A 283 13.33 -9.17 -10.15
CA VAL A 283 12.26 -8.22 -10.52
C VAL A 283 12.03 -8.22 -12.02
N SER A 284 13.09 -8.03 -12.82
CA SER A 284 13.01 -7.89 -14.27
C SER A 284 12.13 -8.96 -14.95
N PRO A 285 12.24 -10.27 -14.59
CA PRO A 285 11.40 -11.30 -15.21
C PRO A 285 9.91 -11.17 -14.92
N TYR A 286 9.53 -10.48 -13.83
CA TYR A 286 8.14 -10.39 -13.40
C TYR A 286 7.41 -9.12 -13.89
N ILE A 287 8.14 -8.16 -14.48
CA ILE A 287 7.59 -6.87 -14.88
C ILE A 287 7.48 -6.67 -16.40
N GLU A 288 7.91 -7.63 -17.22
CA GLU A 288 7.97 -7.50 -18.67
C GLU A 288 6.64 -7.07 -19.30
N ASN A 289 5.53 -7.70 -18.89
CA ASN A 289 4.20 -7.34 -19.38
C ASN A 289 3.79 -5.92 -19.00
N ALA A 290 4.08 -5.50 -17.76
CA ALA A 290 3.80 -4.14 -17.31
C ALA A 290 4.66 -3.12 -18.09
N ILE A 291 5.95 -3.37 -18.26
CA ILE A 291 6.88 -2.55 -19.07
C ILE A 291 6.38 -2.41 -20.52
N ARG A 292 5.91 -3.50 -21.13
CA ARG A 292 5.36 -3.47 -22.49
C ARG A 292 4.21 -2.48 -22.61
N TYR A 293 3.28 -2.47 -21.66
CA TYR A 293 2.15 -1.55 -21.67
C TYR A 293 2.55 -0.13 -21.28
N LEU A 294 3.38 0.06 -20.26
CA LEU A 294 3.89 1.39 -19.87
C LEU A 294 4.62 2.10 -21.02
N ASN A 295 5.31 1.35 -21.88
CA ASN A 295 6.04 1.92 -23.01
C ASN A 295 5.13 2.60 -24.05
N LEU A 296 3.84 2.29 -24.07
CA LEU A 296 2.88 2.82 -25.04
C LEU A 296 2.41 4.24 -24.72
N THR A 297 2.63 4.73 -23.49
CA THR A 297 2.18 6.06 -23.05
C THR A 297 3.34 6.92 -22.56
N SER A 298 3.21 8.25 -22.64
CA SER A 298 4.22 9.17 -22.14
C SER A 298 4.35 9.12 -20.61
N SER A 299 3.24 8.98 -19.89
CA SER A 299 3.23 8.80 -18.43
C SER A 299 3.86 7.47 -18.02
N GLY A 300 3.54 6.39 -18.73
CA GLY A 300 4.13 5.07 -18.49
C GLY A 300 5.64 5.06 -18.68
N ARG A 301 6.15 5.71 -19.72
CA ARG A 301 7.61 5.82 -19.93
C ARG A 301 8.33 6.58 -18.80
N GLN A 302 7.66 7.44 -18.05
CA GLN A 302 8.29 8.10 -16.90
C GLN A 302 8.59 7.09 -15.78
N TRP A 303 7.72 6.10 -15.56
CA TRP A 303 7.97 5.02 -14.60
C TRP A 303 9.16 4.17 -15.02
N ILE A 304 9.23 3.81 -16.31
CA ILE A 304 10.37 3.07 -16.87
C ILE A 304 11.68 3.85 -16.68
N ASN A 305 11.66 5.15 -16.96
CA ASN A 305 12.83 6.02 -16.76
C ASN A 305 13.24 6.09 -15.29
N GLY A 306 12.27 6.21 -14.36
CA GLY A 306 12.53 6.18 -12.92
C GLY A 306 13.19 4.89 -12.48
N LEU A 307 12.66 3.76 -12.94
CA LEU A 307 13.15 2.43 -12.64
C LEU A 307 14.62 2.26 -13.07
N TYR A 308 14.93 2.50 -14.35
CA TYR A 308 16.30 2.38 -14.85
C TYR A 308 17.25 3.44 -14.28
N SER A 309 16.76 4.65 -13.96
CA SER A 309 17.57 5.65 -13.27
C SER A 309 18.00 5.18 -11.88
N ASN A 310 17.12 4.50 -11.14
CA ASN A 310 17.46 3.99 -9.81
C ASN A 310 18.47 2.84 -9.89
N VAL A 311 18.30 1.91 -10.85
CA VAL A 311 19.29 0.84 -11.10
C VAL A 311 20.64 1.45 -11.44
N PHE A 312 20.69 2.35 -12.43
CA PHE A 312 21.92 3.01 -12.84
C PHE A 312 22.62 3.76 -11.70
N ARG A 313 21.84 4.48 -10.89
CA ARG A 313 22.40 5.21 -9.73
C ARG A 313 22.98 4.26 -8.69
N ALA A 314 22.33 3.13 -8.42
CA ALA A 314 22.84 2.14 -7.48
C ALA A 314 24.13 1.48 -7.98
N GLU A 315 24.26 1.27 -9.29
CA GLU A 315 25.46 0.68 -9.92
C GLU A 315 26.65 1.63 -10.03
N HIS A 316 26.41 2.93 -10.28
CA HIS A 316 27.45 3.84 -10.76
C HIS A 316 27.69 5.07 -9.87
N VAL A 317 26.78 5.43 -9.00
CA VAL A 317 26.99 6.59 -8.13
C VAL A 317 27.81 6.17 -6.91
N PRO A 318 29.06 6.65 -6.76
CA PRO A 318 29.87 6.38 -5.58
C PRO A 318 29.08 6.84 -4.34
N ARG A 319 28.94 5.96 -3.37
CA ARG A 319 28.41 6.36 -2.07
C ARG A 319 29.46 7.21 -1.37
N PRO A 320 29.08 8.27 -0.66
CA PRO A 320 29.99 8.87 0.26
C PRO A 320 30.50 7.73 1.18
N ALA A 321 31.82 7.58 1.25
CA ALA A 321 32.42 6.75 2.28
C ALA A 321 31.74 7.05 3.62
N ALA A 322 31.59 6.04 4.48
CA ALA A 322 30.87 6.11 5.76
C ALA A 322 31.00 7.49 6.40
N PRO A 323 29.93 8.02 7.00
CA PRO A 323 29.93 9.39 7.49
C PRO A 323 31.24 9.63 8.24
N ILE A 324 31.95 10.68 7.83
CA ILE A 324 33.09 11.17 8.61
C ILE A 324 32.55 11.22 10.04
N HIS A 325 33.05 10.38 10.92
CA HIS A 325 32.83 10.52 12.35
C HIS A 325 33.26 11.96 12.65
N PHE A 326 32.31 12.86 12.73
CA PHE A 326 32.54 14.13 13.35
C PHE A 326 32.85 13.77 14.78
N GLU A 327 34.15 13.79 15.12
CA GLU A 327 34.62 13.65 16.50
C GLU A 327 34.10 14.88 17.26
N ILE A 328 32.84 14.77 17.71
CA ILE A 328 32.19 15.78 18.57
C ILE A 328 33.05 16.01 19.83
N GLU A 329 33.82 15.00 20.24
CA GLU A 329 34.78 15.11 21.36
C GLU A 329 35.87 16.17 21.14
N LYS A 330 36.38 16.35 19.92
CA LYS A 330 37.38 17.41 19.64
C LYS A 330 36.80 18.82 19.57
N ALA A 331 35.53 18.96 19.23
CA ALA A 331 34.88 20.27 19.19
C ALA A 331 34.48 20.77 20.59
N LEU A 332 34.30 19.87 21.56
CA LEU A 332 34.00 20.23 22.96
C LEU A 332 35.28 20.48 23.82
N ALA A 333 36.44 20.04 23.37
CA ALA A 333 37.72 20.26 24.07
C ALA A 333 38.39 21.63 23.73
N LEU A 334 37.80 22.40 22.85
CA LEU A 334 38.30 23.74 22.43
C LEU A 334 37.48 24.93 22.99
N ARG A 335 36.71 24.70 24.06
CA ARG A 335 36.02 25.77 24.82
C ARG A 335 36.55 25.88 26.24
#